data_b3257f20899797ad016c1e18127dbdad
#
_entry.id   b3257f20899797ad016c1e18127dbdad
#
_cell.length_a   1.000
_cell.length_b   1.000
_cell.length_c   1.000
_cell.angle_alpha   90.00
_cell.angle_beta   90.00
_cell.angle_gamma   90.00
#
_symmetry.space_group_name_H-M   'P 1'
#
loop_
_entity.id
_entity.type
_entity.pdbx_description
1 polymer ?
#
loop_
_entity_poly.entity_id
_entity_poly.type
_entity_poly.pdbx_seq_one_letter_code
_entity_poly.pdbx_strand_id
1 'polypeptide(L)'
;MELVYMDGKKEPYTTSEIIAECSGVTHHTIQELLRKHKADFESYGIIAFEMRKLDGRGRPMKIYRLNEQQATLLITYLKNTEPVRRFKMNLVKAFFEMREELSKFRMQRALEKPKRKTLHDSIENWEQAPKHAHSTMNNLLLKAVTDRNAKQLMAERGGYNGIDSLTSEELEQYQAFEDMVIAMIGLNMSYQEIKTLVFRNKKPRTKCA
;
A
#
# COMPACT_ATOMS: atom_id res chain seq x y z
N MET A 1 0.79 15.54 7.10
CA MET A 1 -0.47 14.90 6.67
C MET A 1 -0.25 14.27 5.31
N GLU A 2 -0.64 13.03 5.16
CA GLU A 2 -0.58 12.31 3.89
C GLU A 2 -1.68 12.79 2.96
N LEU A 3 -1.33 13.16 1.72
CA LEU A 3 -2.26 13.75 0.75
C LEU A 3 -2.86 12.70 -0.19
N VAL A 4 -2.16 11.60 -0.40
CA VAL A 4 -2.52 10.52 -1.32
C VAL A 4 -2.39 9.20 -0.60
N TYR A 5 -3.35 8.33 -0.79
CA TYR A 5 -3.41 6.97 -0.21
C TYR A 5 -3.41 5.94 -1.32
N MET A 6 -3.08 4.70 -0.98
CA MET A 6 -3.31 3.55 -1.87
C MET A 6 -4.50 2.74 -1.39
N ASP A 7 -5.34 2.31 -2.33
CA ASP A 7 -6.39 1.33 -2.03
C ASP A 7 -5.83 -0.11 -2.02
N GLY A 8 -6.71 -1.09 -1.72
CA GLY A 8 -6.33 -2.51 -1.72
C GLY A 8 -5.89 -3.05 -3.09
N LYS A 9 -6.18 -2.33 -4.19
CA LYS A 9 -5.73 -2.66 -5.56
C LYS A 9 -4.44 -1.94 -5.93
N LYS A 10 -3.84 -1.20 -4.99
CA LYS A 10 -2.69 -0.33 -5.21
C LYS A 10 -2.96 0.78 -6.24
N GLU A 11 -4.16 1.33 -6.21
CA GLU A 11 -4.51 2.52 -6.98
C GLU A 11 -4.43 3.75 -6.08
N PRO A 12 -3.67 4.80 -6.48
CA PRO A 12 -3.54 6.01 -5.70
C PRO A 12 -4.84 6.81 -5.72
N TYR A 13 -5.26 7.31 -4.55
CA TYR A 13 -6.43 8.17 -4.41
C TYR A 13 -6.23 9.23 -3.33
N THR A 14 -7.03 10.29 -3.38
CA THR A 14 -7.18 11.27 -2.31
C THR A 14 -8.66 11.40 -1.95
N THR A 15 -8.99 12.19 -0.91
CA THR A 15 -10.38 12.39 -0.51
C THR A 15 -10.80 13.86 -0.62
N SER A 16 -12.11 14.07 -0.79
CA SER A 16 -12.69 15.42 -0.80
C SER A 16 -12.45 16.20 0.49
N GLU A 17 -12.29 15.50 1.61
CA GLU A 17 -11.99 16.10 2.93
C GLU A 17 -10.55 16.63 2.97
N ILE A 18 -9.58 15.81 2.54
CA ILE A 18 -8.16 16.20 2.46
C ILE A 18 -7.98 17.41 1.54
N ILE A 19 -8.64 17.38 0.37
CA ILE A 19 -8.59 18.51 -0.56
C ILE A 19 -9.14 19.77 0.09
N ALA A 20 -10.25 19.69 0.81
CA ALA A 20 -10.84 20.81 1.51
C ALA A 20 -9.91 21.38 2.59
N GLU A 21 -9.42 20.52 3.47
CA GLU A 21 -8.55 20.88 4.60
C GLU A 21 -7.24 21.52 4.12
N CYS A 22 -6.56 20.89 3.17
CA CYS A 22 -5.26 21.36 2.69
C CYS A 22 -5.34 22.57 1.74
N SER A 23 -6.47 22.76 1.05
CA SER A 23 -6.68 23.91 0.16
C SER A 23 -7.26 25.13 0.88
N GLY A 24 -7.72 24.98 2.13
CA GLY A 24 -8.43 26.02 2.85
C GLY A 24 -9.81 26.34 2.27
N VAL A 25 -10.39 25.44 1.47
CA VAL A 25 -11.74 25.54 0.90
C VAL A 25 -12.67 24.68 1.75
N THR A 26 -13.92 25.13 1.97
CA THR A 26 -14.87 24.35 2.75
C THR A 26 -15.19 23.01 2.06
N HIS A 27 -15.37 21.94 2.84
CA HIS A 27 -15.73 20.63 2.30
C HIS A 27 -17.06 20.67 1.52
N HIS A 28 -18.00 21.53 1.96
CA HIS A 28 -19.26 21.78 1.25
C HIS A 28 -19.01 22.30 -0.18
N THR A 29 -18.11 23.26 -0.36
CA THR A 29 -17.75 23.80 -1.70
C THR A 29 -17.16 22.71 -2.59
N ILE A 30 -16.29 21.84 -2.05
CA ILE A 30 -15.75 20.70 -2.79
C ILE A 30 -16.86 19.73 -3.23
N GLN A 31 -17.79 19.42 -2.33
CA GLN A 31 -18.93 18.56 -2.64
C GLN A 31 -19.87 19.18 -3.70
N GLU A 32 -20.06 20.50 -3.67
CA GLU A 32 -20.85 21.20 -4.69
C GLU A 32 -20.20 21.16 -6.07
N LEU A 33 -18.89 21.39 -6.14
CA LEU A 33 -18.14 21.27 -7.40
C LEU A 33 -18.26 19.85 -7.99
N LEU A 34 -18.10 18.83 -7.16
CA LEU A 34 -18.23 17.42 -7.59
C LEU A 34 -19.66 17.12 -8.08
N ARG A 35 -20.69 17.66 -7.44
CA ARG A 35 -22.09 17.49 -7.88
C ARG A 35 -22.42 18.26 -9.14
N LYS A 36 -21.95 19.51 -9.23
CA LYS A 36 -22.21 20.41 -10.38
C LYS A 36 -21.57 19.87 -11.67
N HIS A 37 -20.38 19.32 -11.55
CA HIS A 37 -19.59 18.82 -12.70
C HIS A 37 -19.48 17.30 -12.69
N LYS A 38 -20.49 16.60 -12.19
CA LYS A 38 -20.46 15.15 -12.01
C LYS A 38 -20.09 14.39 -13.27
N ALA A 39 -20.66 14.76 -14.43
CA ALA A 39 -20.39 14.10 -15.70
C ALA A 39 -18.90 14.19 -16.11
N ASP A 40 -18.26 15.34 -15.84
CA ASP A 40 -16.85 15.54 -16.17
C ASP A 40 -15.97 14.60 -15.33
N PHE A 41 -16.28 14.45 -14.03
CA PHE A 41 -15.55 13.56 -13.14
C PHE A 41 -15.80 12.08 -13.46
N GLU A 42 -17.02 11.71 -13.82
CA GLU A 42 -17.38 10.33 -14.19
C GLU A 42 -16.75 9.87 -15.51
N SER A 43 -16.31 10.79 -16.37
CA SER A 43 -15.51 10.46 -17.57
C SER A 43 -14.16 9.81 -17.22
N TYR A 44 -13.64 10.05 -16.01
CA TYR A 44 -12.40 9.46 -15.48
C TYR A 44 -12.63 8.29 -14.52
N GLY A 45 -13.86 7.75 -14.48
CA GLY A 45 -14.23 6.61 -13.65
C GLY A 45 -15.31 6.92 -12.62
N ILE A 46 -15.78 5.89 -11.96
CA ILE A 46 -16.83 6.01 -10.93
C ILE A 46 -16.32 6.84 -9.75
N ILE A 47 -17.10 7.84 -9.33
CA ILE A 47 -16.82 8.61 -8.12
C ILE A 47 -17.28 7.79 -6.90
N ALA A 48 -16.35 7.09 -6.27
CA ALA A 48 -16.62 6.36 -5.03
C ALA A 48 -16.81 7.33 -3.85
N PHE A 49 -17.57 6.93 -2.84
CA PHE A 49 -17.74 7.70 -1.61
C PHE A 49 -17.96 6.79 -0.40
N GLU A 50 -17.64 7.32 0.76
CA GLU A 50 -17.97 6.72 2.05
C GLU A 50 -18.84 7.67 2.88
N MET A 51 -19.64 7.09 3.79
CA MET A 51 -20.44 7.84 4.75
C MET A 51 -19.76 7.75 6.11
N ARG A 52 -19.23 8.87 6.61
CA ARG A 52 -18.61 8.94 7.93
C ARG A 52 -19.58 9.50 8.94
N LYS A 53 -19.83 8.77 10.02
CA LYS A 53 -20.55 9.30 11.18
C LYS A 53 -19.62 10.26 11.91
N LEU A 54 -20.13 11.45 12.25
CA LEU A 54 -19.46 12.39 13.14
C LEU A 54 -19.75 11.98 14.58
N ASP A 55 -18.81 12.25 15.48
CA ASP A 55 -19.03 12.06 16.92
C ASP A 55 -20.15 13.01 17.38
N GLY A 56 -21.31 12.45 17.77
CA GLY A 56 -22.46 13.18 18.23
C GLY A 56 -23.73 12.99 17.38
N ARG A 57 -24.77 13.82 17.66
CA ARG A 57 -26.03 13.86 16.91
C ARG A 57 -25.85 14.69 15.65
N GLY A 58 -25.57 14.05 14.52
CA GLY A 58 -25.44 14.75 13.24
C GLY A 58 -25.71 13.81 12.05
N ARG A 59 -26.01 14.41 10.89
CA ARG A 59 -26.14 13.64 9.63
C ARG A 59 -24.76 13.14 9.23
N PRO A 60 -24.62 11.84 8.81
CA PRO A 60 -23.36 11.32 8.31
C PRO A 60 -22.81 12.18 7.17
N MET A 61 -21.52 12.44 7.20
CA MET A 61 -20.84 13.23 6.19
C MET A 61 -20.43 12.33 5.02
N LYS A 62 -20.71 12.78 3.80
CA LYS A 62 -20.32 12.07 2.57
C LYS A 62 -18.93 12.53 2.16
N ILE A 63 -17.98 11.60 2.13
CA ILE A 63 -16.59 11.85 1.73
C ILE A 63 -16.36 11.13 0.39
N TYR A 64 -15.98 11.86 -0.64
CA TYR A 64 -15.68 11.31 -1.95
C TYR A 64 -14.23 10.86 -2.02
N ARG A 65 -14.00 9.68 -2.63
CA ARG A 65 -12.68 9.20 -3.02
C ARG A 65 -12.45 9.56 -4.47
N LEU A 66 -11.34 10.20 -4.74
CA LEU A 66 -11.00 10.73 -6.06
C LEU A 66 -9.68 10.08 -6.52
N ASN A 67 -9.68 9.48 -7.69
CA ASN A 67 -8.45 9.03 -8.32
C ASN A 67 -7.58 10.22 -8.77
N GLU A 68 -6.38 9.95 -9.29
CA GLU A 68 -5.43 10.99 -9.71
C GLU A 68 -6.05 11.97 -10.72
N GLN A 69 -6.76 11.44 -11.72
CA GLN A 69 -7.36 12.24 -12.79
C GLN A 69 -8.52 13.10 -12.25
N GLN A 70 -9.38 12.51 -11.44
CA GLN A 70 -10.49 13.23 -10.80
C GLN A 70 -9.99 14.31 -9.83
N ALA A 71 -8.97 14.02 -9.03
CA ALA A 71 -8.35 14.99 -8.14
C ALA A 71 -7.70 16.13 -8.92
N THR A 72 -6.97 15.81 -9.98
CA THR A 72 -6.36 16.80 -10.89
C THR A 72 -7.42 17.69 -11.54
N LEU A 73 -8.52 17.12 -12.03
CA LEU A 73 -9.62 17.89 -12.59
C LEU A 73 -10.24 18.82 -11.53
N LEU A 74 -10.52 18.30 -10.32
CA LEU A 74 -11.11 19.11 -9.25
C LEU A 74 -10.25 20.33 -8.89
N ILE A 75 -8.92 20.16 -8.80
CA ILE A 75 -8.04 21.30 -8.48
C ILE A 75 -7.99 22.34 -9.59
N THR A 76 -8.36 22.02 -10.83
CA THR A 76 -8.48 23.03 -11.90
C THR A 76 -9.70 23.94 -11.69
N TYR A 77 -10.75 23.46 -11.05
CA TYR A 77 -11.95 24.26 -10.74
C TYR A 77 -11.79 25.17 -9.50
N LEU A 78 -10.74 24.95 -8.69
CA LEU A 78 -10.47 25.79 -7.52
C LEU A 78 -9.80 27.10 -7.90
N LYS A 79 -10.22 28.22 -7.27
CA LYS A 79 -9.58 29.52 -7.44
C LYS A 79 -8.11 29.46 -7.04
N ASN A 80 -7.23 30.12 -7.79
CA ASN A 80 -5.78 30.10 -7.54
C ASN A 80 -5.36 31.09 -6.42
N THR A 81 -5.88 30.88 -5.21
CA THR A 81 -5.35 31.54 -4.02
C THR A 81 -3.99 30.95 -3.62
N GLU A 82 -3.21 31.64 -2.81
CA GLU A 82 -1.88 31.15 -2.39
C GLU A 82 -1.93 29.78 -1.70
N PRO A 83 -2.84 29.52 -0.73
CA PRO A 83 -2.98 28.20 -0.14
C PRO A 83 -3.32 27.11 -1.17
N VAL A 84 -4.25 27.41 -2.09
CA VAL A 84 -4.66 26.47 -3.15
C VAL A 84 -3.50 26.16 -4.10
N ARG A 85 -2.67 27.14 -4.46
CA ARG A 85 -1.50 26.90 -5.31
C ARG A 85 -0.50 25.98 -4.64
N ARG A 86 -0.18 26.21 -3.36
CA ARG A 86 0.72 25.32 -2.58
C ARG A 86 0.15 23.92 -2.49
N PHE A 87 -1.13 23.81 -2.20
CA PHE A 87 -1.80 22.51 -2.16
C PHE A 87 -1.71 21.78 -3.52
N LYS A 88 -2.01 22.45 -4.64
CA LYS A 88 -1.88 21.89 -5.98
C LYS A 88 -0.50 21.32 -6.24
N MET A 89 0.55 22.06 -5.92
CA MET A 89 1.95 21.61 -6.10
C MET A 89 2.25 20.37 -5.26
N ASN A 90 1.84 20.37 -4.00
CA ASN A 90 2.07 19.25 -3.08
C ASN A 90 1.27 18.00 -3.50
N LEU A 91 0.03 18.17 -3.96
CA LEU A 91 -0.81 17.07 -4.41
C LEU A 91 -0.25 16.41 -5.67
N VAL A 92 0.18 17.22 -6.65
CA VAL A 92 0.83 16.72 -7.87
C VAL A 92 2.07 15.93 -7.49
N LYS A 93 2.93 16.48 -6.64
CA LYS A 93 4.15 15.79 -6.17
C LYS A 93 3.81 14.45 -5.51
N ALA A 94 2.83 14.43 -4.61
CA ALA A 94 2.42 13.21 -3.89
C ALA A 94 1.91 12.11 -4.85
N PHE A 95 1.13 12.45 -5.89
CA PHE A 95 0.69 11.48 -6.89
C PHE A 95 1.86 10.92 -7.71
N PHE A 96 2.85 11.76 -8.09
CA PHE A 96 4.02 11.29 -8.83
C PHE A 96 4.89 10.36 -7.98
N GLU A 97 5.14 10.69 -6.70
CA GLU A 97 5.88 9.85 -5.77
C GLU A 97 5.19 8.49 -5.57
N MET A 98 3.86 8.50 -5.40
CA MET A 98 3.07 7.28 -5.24
C MET A 98 3.07 6.41 -6.52
N ARG A 99 3.01 7.04 -7.69
CA ARG A 99 3.09 6.34 -8.99
C ARG A 99 4.46 5.70 -9.20
N GLU A 100 5.53 6.39 -8.83
CA GLU A 100 6.90 5.87 -8.90
C GLU A 100 7.06 4.65 -7.99
N GLU A 101 6.61 4.74 -6.74
CA GLU A 101 6.61 3.62 -5.80
C GLU A 101 5.82 2.42 -6.34
N LEU A 102 4.64 2.66 -6.89
CA LEU A 102 3.82 1.62 -7.51
C LEU A 102 4.52 0.95 -8.69
N SER A 103 5.23 1.72 -9.52
CA SER A 103 6.02 1.18 -10.63
C SER A 103 7.16 0.29 -10.14
N LYS A 104 7.91 0.76 -9.13
CA LYS A 104 8.97 -0.02 -8.48
C LYS A 104 8.40 -1.32 -7.88
N PHE A 105 7.28 -1.22 -7.14
CA PHE A 105 6.63 -2.39 -6.57
C PHE A 105 6.20 -3.41 -7.64
N ARG A 106 5.58 -2.96 -8.73
CA ARG A 106 5.15 -3.85 -9.82
C ARG A 106 6.33 -4.57 -10.48
N MET A 107 7.45 -3.87 -10.67
CA MET A 107 8.68 -4.46 -11.20
C MET A 107 9.24 -5.52 -10.22
N GLN A 108 9.37 -5.19 -8.95
CA GLN A 108 9.83 -6.12 -7.92
C GLN A 108 8.89 -7.34 -7.81
N ARG A 109 7.59 -7.11 -7.87
CA ARG A 109 6.60 -8.20 -7.82
C ARG A 109 6.69 -9.15 -9.03
N ALA A 110 7.04 -8.62 -10.19
CA ALA A 110 7.27 -9.44 -11.38
C ALA A 110 8.51 -10.32 -11.24
N LEU A 111 9.56 -9.83 -10.56
CA LEU A 111 10.78 -10.60 -10.27
C LEU A 111 10.56 -11.65 -9.15
N GLU A 112 9.70 -11.36 -8.18
CA GLU A 112 9.43 -12.29 -7.06
C GLU A 112 8.62 -13.51 -7.49
N LYS A 113 7.66 -13.38 -8.41
CA LYS A 113 6.78 -14.47 -8.83
C LYS A 113 7.50 -15.78 -9.22
N PRO A 114 8.53 -15.77 -10.07
CA PRO A 114 9.28 -16.99 -10.40
C PRO A 114 10.05 -17.55 -9.19
N LYS A 115 10.64 -16.69 -8.34
CA LYS A 115 11.34 -17.12 -7.11
C LYS A 115 10.41 -17.82 -6.14
N ARG A 116 9.18 -17.29 -5.97
CA ARG A 116 8.17 -17.91 -5.12
C ARG A 116 7.79 -19.33 -5.58
N LYS A 117 7.75 -19.58 -6.89
CA LYS A 117 7.57 -20.93 -7.43
C LYS A 117 8.72 -21.83 -7.00
N THR A 118 9.97 -21.36 -7.13
CA THR A 118 11.17 -22.10 -6.71
C THR A 118 11.15 -22.40 -5.21
N LEU A 119 10.73 -21.44 -4.36
CA LEU A 119 10.56 -21.67 -2.92
C LEU A 119 9.50 -22.74 -2.65
N HIS A 120 8.37 -22.69 -3.37
CA HIS A 120 7.30 -23.69 -3.24
C HIS A 120 7.82 -25.09 -3.55
N ASP A 121 8.48 -25.27 -4.70
CA ASP A 121 9.07 -26.53 -5.15
C ASP A 121 10.16 -27.03 -4.15
N SER A 122 10.94 -26.12 -3.57
CA SER A 122 11.93 -26.44 -2.54
C SER A 122 11.29 -26.95 -1.25
N ILE A 123 10.19 -26.32 -0.82
CA ILE A 123 9.44 -26.74 0.40
C ILE A 123 8.80 -28.11 0.21
N GLU A 124 8.29 -28.43 -0.98
CA GLU A 124 7.69 -29.74 -1.26
C GLU A 124 8.73 -30.89 -1.18
N ASN A 125 9.98 -30.61 -1.53
CA ASN A 125 11.07 -31.57 -1.48
C ASN A 125 11.89 -31.52 -0.16
N TRP A 126 11.46 -30.72 0.82
CA TRP A 126 12.19 -30.53 2.05
C TRP A 126 11.86 -31.59 3.09
N GLU A 127 12.80 -32.50 3.39
CA GLU A 127 12.61 -33.62 4.31
C GLU A 127 12.28 -33.17 5.75
N GLN A 128 12.81 -32.04 6.19
CA GLN A 128 12.60 -31.49 7.54
C GLN A 128 11.48 -30.43 7.59
N ALA A 129 10.58 -30.45 6.61
CA ALA A 129 9.49 -29.47 6.51
C ALA A 129 8.57 -29.52 7.75
N PRO A 130 8.28 -28.40 8.40
CA PRO A 130 7.34 -28.37 9.50
C PRO A 130 5.90 -28.56 9.00
N LYS A 131 5.00 -28.89 9.90
CA LYS A 131 3.57 -28.94 9.58
C LYS A 131 3.13 -27.57 9.03
N HIS A 132 2.42 -27.57 7.90
CA HIS A 132 2.03 -26.34 7.18
C HIS A 132 3.24 -25.47 6.71
N ALA A 133 4.28 -26.10 6.20
CA ALA A 133 5.55 -25.44 5.83
C ALA A 133 5.37 -24.19 4.99
N HIS A 134 4.54 -24.20 3.92
CA HIS A 134 4.30 -23.03 3.06
C HIS A 134 3.79 -21.80 3.83
N SER A 135 2.79 -21.98 4.67
CA SER A 135 2.24 -20.88 5.49
C SER A 135 3.24 -20.42 6.56
N THR A 136 3.96 -21.38 7.17
CA THR A 136 4.98 -21.11 8.18
C THR A 136 6.14 -20.31 7.60
N MET A 137 6.66 -20.69 6.44
CA MET A 137 7.75 -19.99 5.76
C MET A 137 7.33 -18.62 5.25
N ASN A 138 6.15 -18.49 4.63
CA ASN A 138 5.63 -17.18 4.23
C ASN A 138 5.52 -16.22 5.42
N ASN A 139 4.98 -16.66 6.56
CA ASN A 139 4.90 -15.84 7.76
C ASN A 139 6.27 -15.55 8.39
N LEU A 140 7.25 -16.46 8.27
CA LEU A 140 8.62 -16.23 8.71
C LEU A 140 9.25 -15.09 7.92
N LEU A 141 9.17 -15.15 6.59
CA LEU A 141 9.71 -14.13 5.68
C LEU A 141 9.06 -12.76 5.89
N LEU A 142 7.73 -12.72 5.97
CA LEU A 142 7.00 -11.47 6.27
C LEU A 142 7.40 -10.87 7.62
N LYS A 143 7.55 -11.70 8.67
CA LYS A 143 8.01 -11.24 9.99
C LYS A 143 9.46 -10.79 9.98
N ALA A 144 10.31 -11.41 9.20
CA ALA A 144 11.71 -10.98 9.07
C ALA A 144 11.81 -9.55 8.52
N VAL A 145 10.96 -9.21 7.57
CA VAL A 145 10.95 -7.91 6.90
C VAL A 145 10.13 -6.86 7.66
N THR A 146 8.93 -7.23 8.16
CA THR A 146 7.95 -6.25 8.64
C THR A 146 7.61 -6.33 10.12
N ASP A 147 8.10 -7.34 10.84
CA ASP A 147 7.65 -7.71 12.21
C ASP A 147 6.18 -8.15 12.30
N ARG A 148 5.52 -8.33 11.18
CA ARG A 148 4.11 -8.68 11.06
C ARG A 148 3.93 -10.00 10.31
N ASN A 149 2.89 -10.74 10.64
CA ASN A 149 2.43 -11.85 9.81
C ASN A 149 1.49 -11.36 8.70
N ALA A 150 1.13 -12.24 7.77
CA ALA A 150 0.25 -11.88 6.64
C ALA A 150 -1.10 -11.28 7.11
N LYS A 151 -1.73 -11.84 8.13
CA LYS A 151 -3.02 -11.35 8.66
C LYS A 151 -2.90 -9.94 9.27
N GLN A 152 -1.84 -9.68 10.01
CA GLN A 152 -1.58 -8.37 10.61
C GLN A 152 -1.29 -7.31 9.54
N LEU A 153 -0.49 -7.65 8.52
CA LEU A 153 -0.21 -6.74 7.41
C LEU A 153 -1.46 -6.37 6.62
N MET A 154 -2.29 -7.36 6.28
CA MET A 154 -3.54 -7.09 5.58
C MET A 154 -4.50 -6.23 6.40
N ALA A 155 -4.57 -6.42 7.72
CA ALA A 155 -5.40 -5.61 8.59
C ALA A 155 -4.90 -4.16 8.74
N GLU A 156 -3.57 -3.96 8.76
CA GLU A 156 -2.94 -2.66 8.97
C GLU A 156 -2.89 -1.82 7.67
N ARG A 157 -2.59 -2.47 6.51
CA ARG A 157 -2.28 -1.75 5.26
C ARG A 157 -3.30 -1.99 4.15
N GLY A 158 -4.25 -2.88 4.35
CA GLY A 158 -5.10 -3.38 3.27
C GLY A 158 -4.32 -4.28 2.31
N GLY A 159 -4.98 -4.86 1.35
CA GLY A 159 -4.36 -5.76 0.37
C GLY A 159 -4.99 -7.14 0.40
N TYR A 160 -4.80 -7.88 -0.69
CA TYR A 160 -5.41 -9.21 -0.85
C TYR A 160 -4.60 -10.32 -0.19
N ASN A 161 -3.29 -10.09 0.02
CA ASN A 161 -2.39 -11.00 0.72
C ASN A 161 -1.24 -10.23 1.37
N GLY A 162 -0.43 -10.90 2.20
CA GLY A 162 0.66 -10.26 2.94
C GLY A 162 1.75 -9.67 2.03
N ILE A 163 2.04 -10.26 0.87
CA ILE A 163 3.09 -9.78 -0.04
C ILE A 163 2.62 -8.52 -0.77
N ASP A 164 1.35 -8.46 -1.19
CA ASP A 164 0.79 -7.28 -1.85
C ASP A 164 0.66 -6.07 -0.89
N SER A 165 0.82 -6.29 0.41
CA SER A 165 0.83 -5.25 1.45
C SER A 165 2.23 -4.72 1.76
N LEU A 166 3.30 -5.21 1.09
CA LEU A 166 4.67 -4.74 1.23
C LEU A 166 4.92 -3.47 0.39
N THR A 167 5.87 -2.65 0.83
CA THR A 167 6.47 -1.61 -0.01
C THR A 167 7.45 -2.21 -1.01
N SER A 168 7.94 -1.44 -1.99
CA SER A 168 8.95 -1.90 -2.95
C SER A 168 10.25 -2.32 -2.25
N GLU A 169 10.71 -1.56 -1.27
CA GLU A 169 11.91 -1.86 -0.48
C GLU A 169 11.73 -3.12 0.38
N GLU A 170 10.57 -3.24 1.03
CA GLU A 170 10.24 -4.43 1.82
C GLU A 170 10.15 -5.68 0.94
N LEU A 171 9.65 -5.56 -0.27
CA LEU A 171 9.57 -6.67 -1.22
C LEU A 171 10.97 -7.08 -1.73
N GLU A 172 11.89 -6.15 -1.93
CA GLU A 172 13.28 -6.44 -2.26
C GLU A 172 13.97 -7.21 -1.13
N GLN A 173 13.79 -6.79 0.13
CA GLN A 173 14.30 -7.50 1.30
C GLN A 173 13.67 -8.89 1.43
N TYR A 174 12.37 -9.01 1.17
CA TYR A 174 11.66 -10.29 1.17
C TYR A 174 12.28 -11.26 0.18
N GLN A 175 12.58 -10.83 -1.05
CA GLN A 175 13.23 -11.65 -2.08
C GLN A 175 14.63 -12.10 -1.66
N ALA A 176 15.41 -11.25 -1.02
CA ALA A 176 16.73 -11.62 -0.52
C ALA A 176 16.65 -12.71 0.56
N PHE A 177 15.69 -12.62 1.49
CA PHE A 177 15.43 -13.68 2.46
C PHE A 177 14.87 -14.95 1.83
N GLU A 178 14.07 -14.83 0.78
CA GLU A 178 13.53 -15.97 0.02
C GLU A 178 14.66 -16.77 -0.64
N ASP A 179 15.61 -16.10 -1.30
CA ASP A 179 16.80 -16.73 -1.89
C ASP A 179 17.65 -17.45 -0.80
N MET A 180 17.84 -16.80 0.35
CA MET A 180 18.57 -17.39 1.47
C MET A 180 17.88 -18.64 2.02
N VAL A 181 16.55 -18.60 2.15
CA VAL A 181 15.75 -19.74 2.64
C VAL A 181 15.78 -20.90 1.66
N ILE A 182 15.67 -20.65 0.35
CA ILE A 182 15.80 -21.68 -0.69
C ILE A 182 17.14 -22.40 -0.56
N ALA A 183 18.23 -21.66 -0.41
CA ALA A 183 19.57 -22.24 -0.24
C ALA A 183 19.67 -23.09 1.04
N MET A 184 19.12 -22.62 2.17
CA MET A 184 19.14 -23.35 3.44
C MET A 184 18.27 -24.63 3.39
N ILE A 185 17.13 -24.60 2.71
CA ILE A 185 16.30 -25.79 2.46
C ILE A 185 17.09 -26.78 1.59
N GLY A 186 17.79 -26.31 0.56
CA GLY A 186 18.66 -27.16 -0.27
C GLY A 186 19.80 -27.82 0.50
N LEU A 187 20.24 -27.22 1.61
CA LEU A 187 21.19 -27.81 2.57
C LEU A 187 20.52 -28.72 3.61
N ASN A 188 19.25 -28.98 3.47
CA ASN A 188 18.41 -29.78 4.39
C ASN A 188 18.45 -29.32 5.86
N MET A 189 18.54 -28.00 6.08
CA MET A 189 18.52 -27.41 7.42
C MET A 189 17.13 -27.52 8.03
N SER A 190 17.07 -27.67 9.37
CA SER A 190 15.82 -27.68 10.10
C SER A 190 15.13 -26.30 10.14
N TYR A 191 13.82 -26.27 10.33
CA TYR A 191 13.07 -25.00 10.45
C TYR A 191 13.63 -24.09 11.55
N GLN A 192 14.08 -24.65 12.69
CA GLN A 192 14.60 -23.85 13.80
C GLN A 192 15.95 -23.17 13.45
N GLU A 193 16.82 -23.86 12.74
CA GLU A 193 18.07 -23.30 12.25
C GLU A 193 17.81 -22.19 11.24
N ILE A 194 16.94 -22.43 10.24
CA ILE A 194 16.53 -21.44 9.26
C ILE A 194 15.95 -20.19 9.95
N LYS A 195 15.02 -20.38 10.88
CA LYS A 195 14.42 -19.29 11.65
C LYS A 195 15.47 -18.46 12.39
N THR A 196 16.41 -19.12 13.07
CA THR A 196 17.48 -18.44 13.81
C THR A 196 18.36 -17.59 12.90
N LEU A 197 18.76 -18.13 11.74
CA LEU A 197 19.60 -17.44 10.78
C LEU A 197 18.86 -16.26 10.10
N VAL A 198 17.59 -16.43 9.76
CA VAL A 198 16.76 -15.38 9.17
C VAL A 198 16.66 -14.19 10.12
N PHE A 199 16.37 -14.41 11.41
CA PHE A 199 16.27 -13.30 12.37
C PHE A 199 17.62 -12.71 12.76
N ARG A 200 18.71 -13.48 12.73
CA ARG A 200 20.07 -12.95 12.96
C ARG A 200 20.50 -11.99 11.85
N ASN A 201 20.10 -12.24 10.60
CA ASN A 201 20.44 -11.42 9.44
C ASN A 201 19.44 -10.28 9.18
N LYS A 202 18.44 -10.14 10.04
CA LYS A 202 17.48 -9.05 9.96
C LYS A 202 18.17 -7.70 10.18
N LYS A 203 18.09 -6.80 9.19
CA LYS A 203 18.59 -5.43 9.34
C LYS A 203 17.76 -4.67 10.39
N PRO A 204 18.39 -3.92 11.30
CA PRO A 204 17.63 -3.05 12.19
C PRO A 204 16.83 -2.03 11.38
N ARG A 205 15.55 -1.88 11.67
CA ARG A 205 14.72 -0.84 11.03
C ARG A 205 15.27 0.54 11.44
N THR A 206 15.63 1.35 10.46
CA THR A 206 15.77 2.79 10.65
C THR A 206 14.37 3.32 10.97
N LYS A 207 14.13 3.74 12.21
CA LYS A 207 12.90 4.46 12.55
C LYS A 207 12.93 5.75 11.74
N CYS A 208 12.08 5.86 10.72
CA CYS A 208 11.79 7.17 10.15
C CYS A 208 11.16 8.02 11.27
N ALA A 209 11.87 9.10 11.62
CA ALA A 209 11.40 10.10 12.56
C ALA A 209 10.26 10.91 11.95
#